data_a516876b25ca9b92a80379a3b4d4a6a9
#
_entry.id   a516876b25ca9b92a80379a3b4d4a6a9
#
_cell.length_a   1.000
_cell.length_b   1.000
_cell.length_c   1.000
_cell.angle_alpha   90.00
_cell.angle_beta   90.00
_cell.angle_gamma   90.00
#
_symmetry.space_group_name_H-M   'P 1'
#
loop_
_entity.id
_entity.type
_entity.pdbx_description
1 polymer ?
#
loop_
_entity_poly.entity_id
_entity_poly.type
_entity_poly.pdbx_seq_one_letter_code
_entity_poly.pdbx_strand_id
1 'polypeptide(L)'
;NSMGFILLYGKKNVSRYGFRHSVLEATRRPVCHVILQRCAGRDMLDDAAAEAQLAEADELLTAVGFVQYLPRRWAKPGCEDKFWQGAAAGMDVLAFGLCACTKLDGMETTNTGDLSVYLAHSADYEQITVSTVPAEKTE
;
A
#
# COMPACT_ATOMS: atom_id res chain seq x y z
N ASN A 1 -17.99 9.00 -7.69
CA ASN A 1 -16.55 9.33 -7.55
C ASN A 1 -16.11 8.96 -6.15
N SER A 2 -15.44 7.83 -6.01
CA SER A 2 -14.83 7.41 -4.76
C SER A 2 -13.43 8.03 -4.63
N MET A 3 -13.19 8.77 -3.57
CA MET A 3 -11.89 9.35 -3.26
C MET A 3 -11.18 8.46 -2.24
N GLY A 4 -9.92 8.08 -2.52
CA GLY A 4 -9.04 7.39 -1.59
C GLY A 4 -8.02 8.33 -0.98
N PHE A 5 -7.53 7.98 0.20
CA PHE A 5 -6.47 8.70 0.90
C PHE A 5 -5.35 7.74 1.28
N ILE A 6 -4.11 8.14 1.06
CA ILE A 6 -2.93 7.44 1.57
C ILE A 6 -2.38 8.26 2.73
N LEU A 7 -2.30 7.66 3.90
CA LEU A 7 -1.72 8.24 5.11
C LEU A 7 -0.40 7.53 5.43
N LEU A 8 0.57 8.31 5.89
CA LEU A 8 1.86 7.80 6.32
C LEU A 8 1.85 7.51 7.83
N TYR A 9 2.48 6.41 8.25
CA TYR A 9 2.65 6.05 9.66
C TYR A 9 4.05 5.51 9.96
N GLY A 10 4.37 5.26 11.22
CA GLY A 10 5.64 4.68 11.65
C GLY A 10 6.80 5.65 11.70
N LYS A 11 6.54 6.96 11.74
CA LYS A 11 7.55 8.01 11.87
C LYS A 11 7.17 8.98 12.99
N LYS A 12 8.17 9.55 13.71
CA LYS A 12 7.95 10.46 14.83
C LYS A 12 7.15 11.72 14.45
N ASN A 13 7.42 12.26 13.27
CA ASN A 13 6.79 13.48 12.77
C ASN A 13 6.17 13.27 11.38
N VAL A 14 5.11 12.46 11.29
CA VAL A 14 4.41 12.20 10.02
C VAL A 14 3.62 13.40 9.52
N SER A 15 3.23 14.31 10.40
CA SER A 15 2.61 15.59 10.05
C SER A 15 2.89 16.65 11.11
N ARG A 16 2.71 17.94 10.75
CA ARG A 16 2.83 19.08 11.68
C ARG A 16 1.92 18.95 12.91
N TYR A 17 0.78 18.32 12.75
CA TYR A 17 -0.25 18.21 13.80
C TYR A 17 -0.34 16.82 14.44
N GLY A 18 0.55 15.90 14.06
CA GLY A 18 0.59 14.53 14.57
C GLY A 18 -0.26 13.54 13.78
N PHE A 19 -0.02 12.26 14.03
CA PHE A 19 -0.65 11.14 13.31
C PHE A 19 -2.18 11.12 13.48
N ARG A 20 -2.66 11.19 14.73
CA ARG A 20 -4.10 11.20 15.05
C ARG A 20 -4.85 12.27 14.27
N HIS A 21 -4.30 13.48 14.23
CA HIS A 21 -4.91 14.60 13.50
C HIS A 21 -5.02 14.30 12.00
N SER A 22 -3.98 13.70 11.41
CA SER A 22 -3.99 13.31 9.99
C SER A 22 -5.09 12.31 9.66
N VAL A 23 -5.31 11.32 10.54
CA VAL A 23 -6.40 10.35 10.39
C VAL A 23 -7.76 11.06 10.45
N LEU A 24 -7.97 11.91 11.47
CA LEU A 24 -9.23 12.65 11.62
C LEU A 24 -9.50 13.60 10.45
N GLU A 25 -8.49 14.29 9.94
CA GLU A 25 -8.65 15.15 8.75
C GLU A 25 -9.03 14.35 7.49
N ALA A 26 -8.48 13.15 7.32
CA ALA A 26 -8.88 12.28 6.23
C ALA A 26 -10.37 11.90 6.32
N THR A 27 -10.89 11.65 7.53
CA THR A 27 -12.29 11.24 7.73
C THR A 27 -13.31 12.40 7.54
N ARG A 28 -12.87 13.64 7.63
CA ARG A 28 -13.72 14.84 7.40
C ARG A 28 -13.99 15.12 5.93
N ARG A 29 -13.24 14.49 5.03
CA ARG A 29 -13.40 14.67 3.58
C ARG A 29 -14.34 13.60 3.03
N PRO A 30 -14.88 13.76 1.81
CA PRO A 30 -15.70 12.73 1.15
C PRO A 30 -14.84 11.54 0.69
N VAL A 31 -14.12 10.96 1.63
CA VAL A 31 -13.23 9.82 1.42
C VAL A 31 -13.98 8.54 1.76
N CYS A 32 -13.84 7.54 0.92
CA CYS A 32 -14.44 6.23 1.13
C CYS A 32 -13.42 5.10 1.28
N HIS A 33 -12.14 5.39 1.05
CA HIS A 33 -11.05 4.41 1.11
C HIS A 33 -9.80 5.05 1.73
N VAL A 34 -9.16 4.36 2.69
CA VAL A 34 -7.95 4.83 3.37
C VAL A 34 -6.91 3.72 3.35
N ILE A 35 -5.69 4.07 2.95
CA ILE A 35 -4.51 3.20 3.00
C ILE A 35 -3.52 3.80 3.98
N LEU A 36 -2.98 2.98 4.88
CA LEU A 36 -1.87 3.34 5.75
C LEU A 36 -0.58 2.75 5.20
N GLN A 37 0.35 3.63 4.82
CA GLN A 37 1.66 3.25 4.29
C GLN A 37 2.74 3.55 5.31
N ARG A 38 3.55 2.55 5.66
CA ARG A 38 4.69 2.75 6.55
C ARG A 38 5.72 3.65 5.88
N CYS A 39 6.18 4.67 6.62
CA CYS A 39 7.28 5.51 6.19
C CYS A 39 8.58 4.70 6.11
N ALA A 40 9.49 5.16 5.26
CA ALA A 40 10.88 4.71 5.22
C ALA A 40 11.82 5.89 5.49
N GLY A 41 13.08 5.62 5.87
CA GLY A 41 14.10 6.63 6.04
C GLY A 41 14.45 6.93 7.51
N ARG A 42 14.74 8.21 7.83
CA ARG A 42 15.17 8.64 9.16
C ARG A 42 13.97 8.85 10.10
N ASP A 43 14.26 8.86 11.40
CA ASP A 43 13.29 9.15 12.48
C ASP A 43 12.10 8.17 12.53
N MET A 44 12.36 6.91 12.19
CA MET A 44 11.35 5.86 12.27
C MET A 44 11.01 5.55 13.73
N LEU A 45 9.76 5.22 13.97
CA LEU A 45 9.32 4.58 15.20
C LEU A 45 9.76 3.10 15.20
N ASP A 46 9.97 2.54 16.39
CA ASP A 46 10.08 1.09 16.52
C ASP A 46 8.77 0.39 16.13
N ASP A 47 8.82 -0.92 16.00
CA ASP A 47 7.68 -1.69 15.52
C ASP A 47 6.49 -1.60 16.48
N ALA A 48 6.73 -1.63 17.79
CA ALA A 48 5.67 -1.53 18.79
C ALA A 48 4.92 -0.19 18.72
N ALA A 49 5.65 0.91 18.57
CA ALA A 49 5.07 2.25 18.43
C ALA A 49 4.37 2.43 17.08
N ALA A 50 4.89 1.82 16.00
CA ALA A 50 4.25 1.83 14.69
C ALA A 50 2.93 1.03 14.71
N GLU A 51 2.90 -0.14 15.35
CA GLU A 51 1.68 -0.94 15.54
C GLU A 51 0.65 -0.20 16.42
N ALA A 52 1.09 0.54 17.43
CA ALA A 52 0.19 1.38 18.22
C ALA A 52 -0.49 2.47 17.37
N GLN A 53 0.22 3.06 16.40
CA GLN A 53 -0.39 3.98 15.44
C GLN A 53 -1.43 3.30 14.54
N LEU A 54 -1.18 2.07 14.09
CA LEU A 54 -2.15 1.30 13.31
C LEU A 54 -3.41 0.99 14.12
N ALA A 55 -3.26 0.59 15.38
CA ALA A 55 -4.38 0.34 16.29
C ALA A 55 -5.20 1.62 16.53
N GLU A 56 -4.55 2.76 16.77
CA GLU A 56 -5.23 4.06 16.89
C GLU A 56 -5.99 4.44 15.62
N ALA A 57 -5.40 4.22 14.44
CA ALA A 57 -6.06 4.48 13.18
C ALA A 57 -7.28 3.59 12.98
N ASP A 58 -7.20 2.31 13.32
CA ASP A 58 -8.31 1.37 13.22
C ASP A 58 -9.50 1.81 14.10
N GLU A 59 -9.24 2.19 15.35
CA GLU A 59 -10.26 2.72 16.25
C GLU A 59 -10.95 3.96 15.66
N LEU A 60 -10.17 4.93 15.18
CA LEU A 60 -10.69 6.18 14.64
C LEU A 60 -11.48 5.98 13.35
N LEU A 61 -10.98 5.15 12.44
CA LEU A 61 -11.64 4.86 11.17
C LEU A 61 -12.91 4.05 11.37
N THR A 62 -12.88 3.04 12.23
CA THR A 62 -14.05 2.23 12.59
C THR A 62 -15.15 3.08 13.21
N ALA A 63 -14.81 4.02 14.10
CA ALA A 63 -15.77 4.92 14.72
C ALA A 63 -16.56 5.78 13.72
N VAL A 64 -16.05 6.01 12.52
CA VAL A 64 -16.71 6.78 11.46
C VAL A 64 -17.19 5.93 10.28
N GLY A 65 -17.28 4.61 10.48
CA GLY A 65 -17.92 3.68 9.55
C GLY A 65 -17.02 3.08 8.47
N PHE A 66 -15.69 3.16 8.62
CA PHE A 66 -14.78 2.38 7.81
C PHE A 66 -14.61 0.97 8.38
N VAL A 67 -14.35 0.01 7.49
CA VAL A 67 -14.07 -1.38 7.85
C VAL A 67 -12.71 -1.76 7.25
N GLN A 68 -11.86 -2.38 8.05
CA GLN A 68 -10.61 -2.93 7.54
C GLN A 68 -10.92 -4.18 6.71
N TYR A 69 -10.61 -4.16 5.42
CA TYR A 69 -10.87 -5.27 4.51
C TYR A 69 -9.58 -6.00 4.07
N LEU A 70 -8.43 -5.36 4.21
CA LEU A 70 -7.08 -5.92 4.04
C LEU A 70 -6.12 -5.28 5.04
N PRO A 71 -4.96 -5.88 5.33
CA PRO A 71 -3.95 -5.26 6.18
C PRO A 71 -3.64 -3.84 5.73
N ARG A 72 -3.76 -2.88 6.64
CA ARG A 72 -3.52 -1.44 6.41
C ARG A 72 -4.42 -0.78 5.35
N ARG A 73 -5.59 -1.37 5.04
CA ARG A 73 -6.57 -0.85 4.10
C ARG A 73 -7.97 -0.86 4.71
N TRP A 74 -8.58 0.30 4.74
CA TRP A 74 -9.94 0.50 5.24
C TRP A 74 -10.81 1.12 4.16
N ALA A 75 -12.06 0.71 4.10
CA ALA A 75 -13.05 1.28 3.19
C ALA A 75 -14.40 1.41 3.86
N LYS A 76 -15.23 2.34 3.39
CA LYS A 76 -16.65 2.27 3.66
C LYS A 76 -17.25 1.09 2.90
N PRO A 77 -18.27 0.40 3.44
CA PRO A 77 -18.88 -0.74 2.77
C PRO A 77 -19.24 -0.43 1.31
N GLY A 78 -18.79 -1.28 0.39
CA GLY A 78 -18.97 -1.12 -1.04
C GLY A 78 -17.94 -0.23 -1.76
N CYS A 79 -16.95 0.28 -1.03
CA CYS A 79 -15.84 1.07 -1.57
C CYS A 79 -14.50 0.32 -1.54
N GLU A 80 -14.50 -0.97 -1.27
CA GLU A 80 -13.31 -1.81 -1.27
C GLU A 80 -12.67 -1.85 -2.66
N ASP A 81 -11.35 -1.76 -2.70
CA ASP A 81 -10.59 -1.84 -3.94
C ASP A 81 -10.49 -3.29 -4.42
N LYS A 82 -11.22 -3.60 -5.49
CA LYS A 82 -11.30 -4.95 -6.07
C LYS A 82 -9.97 -5.46 -6.60
N PHE A 83 -9.09 -4.58 -7.07
CA PHE A 83 -7.76 -4.96 -7.51
C PHE A 83 -6.95 -5.54 -6.34
N TRP A 84 -6.92 -4.84 -5.20
CA TRP A 84 -6.18 -5.31 -4.04
C TRP A 84 -6.80 -6.55 -3.39
N GLN A 85 -8.13 -6.67 -3.40
CA GLN A 85 -8.81 -7.89 -2.97
C GLN A 85 -8.44 -9.08 -3.87
N GLY A 86 -8.45 -8.89 -5.19
CA GLY A 86 -8.05 -9.91 -6.16
C GLY A 86 -6.58 -10.30 -6.03
N ALA A 87 -5.68 -9.31 -5.90
CA ALA A 87 -4.25 -9.55 -5.71
C ALA A 87 -3.96 -10.34 -4.42
N ALA A 88 -4.64 -10.01 -3.31
CA ALA A 88 -4.55 -10.74 -2.04
C ALA A 88 -5.11 -12.17 -2.14
N ALA A 89 -6.12 -12.38 -2.99
CA ALA A 89 -6.69 -13.70 -3.27
C ALA A 89 -5.86 -14.54 -4.27
N GLY A 90 -4.69 -14.05 -4.70
CA GLY A 90 -3.80 -14.77 -5.63
C GLY A 90 -4.13 -14.59 -7.11
N MET A 91 -4.87 -13.54 -7.47
CA MET A 91 -5.12 -13.18 -8.86
C MET A 91 -3.81 -12.87 -9.58
N ASP A 92 -3.68 -13.35 -10.81
CA ASP A 92 -2.57 -12.96 -11.68
C ASP A 92 -2.59 -11.46 -11.95
N VAL A 93 -1.42 -10.85 -11.90
CA VAL A 93 -1.22 -9.41 -12.08
C VAL A 93 -0.09 -9.16 -13.06
N LEU A 94 -0.39 -8.49 -14.15
CA LEU A 94 0.62 -7.92 -15.05
C LEU A 94 0.91 -6.48 -14.65
N ALA A 95 2.17 -6.18 -14.35
CA ALA A 95 2.61 -4.87 -13.93
C ALA A 95 3.66 -4.29 -14.89
N PHE A 96 3.55 -3.01 -15.17
CA PHE A 96 4.43 -2.29 -16.10
C PHE A 96 5.09 -1.11 -15.40
N GLY A 97 6.33 -0.82 -15.76
CA GLY A 97 7.07 0.33 -15.25
C GLY A 97 8.23 -0.05 -14.35
N LEU A 98 8.89 0.97 -13.82
CA LEU A 98 10.00 0.84 -12.85
C LEU A 98 9.51 0.17 -11.57
N CYS A 99 10.29 -0.76 -11.05
CA CYS A 99 9.98 -1.51 -9.82
C CYS A 99 8.62 -2.22 -9.86
N ALA A 100 8.00 -2.34 -11.02
CA ALA A 100 6.71 -3.03 -11.16
C ALA A 100 6.88 -4.52 -10.84
N CYS A 101 5.90 -5.07 -10.13
CA CYS A 101 5.90 -6.46 -9.70
C CYS A 101 4.76 -7.21 -10.39
N THR A 102 5.11 -8.09 -11.32
CA THR A 102 4.19 -8.99 -12.02
C THR A 102 4.07 -10.30 -11.24
N LYS A 103 2.84 -10.78 -11.07
CA LYS A 103 2.54 -12.09 -10.48
C LYS A 103 1.79 -12.93 -11.50
N LEU A 104 2.43 -13.98 -11.99
CA LEU A 104 1.87 -14.91 -12.98
C LEU A 104 2.27 -16.34 -12.64
N ASP A 105 1.31 -17.26 -12.78
CA ASP A 105 1.56 -18.71 -12.59
C ASP A 105 2.29 -19.05 -11.30
N GLY A 106 2.00 -18.34 -10.21
CA GLY A 106 2.66 -18.55 -8.91
C GLY A 106 4.09 -18.03 -8.83
N MET A 107 4.54 -17.26 -9.80
CA MET A 107 5.84 -16.58 -9.78
C MET A 107 5.67 -15.07 -9.67
N GLU A 108 6.59 -14.45 -8.95
CA GLU A 108 6.67 -12.99 -8.81
C GLU A 108 7.94 -12.50 -9.48
N THR A 109 7.79 -11.57 -10.41
CA THR A 109 8.87 -10.99 -11.21
C THR A 109 8.91 -9.48 -11.02
N THR A 110 10.06 -8.93 -10.66
CA THR A 110 10.22 -7.50 -10.40
C THR A 110 11.09 -6.84 -11.48
N ASN A 111 10.61 -5.72 -11.99
CA ASN A 111 11.36 -4.89 -12.94
C ASN A 111 12.43 -4.05 -12.23
N THR A 112 13.46 -3.66 -13.00
CA THR A 112 14.52 -2.78 -12.53
C THR A 112 13.97 -1.44 -12.01
N GLY A 113 14.64 -0.89 -10.98
CA GLY A 113 14.43 0.47 -10.50
C GLY A 113 15.33 1.50 -11.20
N ASP A 114 16.24 1.08 -12.08
CA ASP A 114 17.10 1.96 -12.87
C ASP A 114 16.36 2.47 -14.10
N LEU A 115 16.11 3.78 -14.13
CA LEU A 115 15.40 4.43 -15.22
C LEU A 115 16.13 4.30 -16.55
N SER A 116 17.45 4.38 -16.56
CA SER A 116 18.24 4.31 -17.78
C SER A 116 18.18 2.92 -18.41
N VAL A 117 18.32 1.89 -17.60
CA VAL A 117 18.16 0.48 -18.02
C VAL A 117 16.74 0.24 -18.52
N TYR A 118 15.74 0.69 -17.79
CA TYR A 118 14.36 0.52 -18.18
C TYR A 118 14.02 1.17 -19.53
N LEU A 119 14.47 2.43 -19.73
CA LEU A 119 14.22 3.13 -21.00
C LEU A 119 14.96 2.51 -22.19
N ALA A 120 16.18 2.01 -21.97
CA ALA A 120 16.97 1.37 -23.01
C ALA A 120 16.39 0.00 -23.46
N HIS A 121 15.73 -0.72 -22.55
CA HIS A 121 15.31 -2.10 -22.73
C HIS A 121 13.83 -2.37 -22.45
N SER A 122 12.98 -1.35 -22.46
CA SER A 122 11.55 -1.48 -22.08
C SER A 122 10.74 -2.45 -22.95
N ALA A 123 11.22 -2.77 -24.12
CA ALA A 123 10.63 -3.78 -25.02
C ALA A 123 11.18 -5.22 -24.79
N ASP A 124 12.20 -5.37 -23.96
CA ASP A 124 12.84 -6.64 -23.67
C ASP A 124 12.67 -6.97 -22.18
N TYR A 125 11.69 -7.81 -21.90
CA TYR A 125 11.29 -8.15 -20.54
C TYR A 125 12.42 -8.81 -19.73
N GLU A 126 13.25 -9.63 -20.39
CA GLU A 126 14.36 -10.31 -19.69
C GLU A 126 15.42 -9.32 -19.21
N GLN A 127 15.70 -8.28 -20.00
CA GLN A 127 16.71 -7.29 -19.62
C GLN A 127 16.25 -6.29 -18.56
N ILE A 128 14.95 -6.08 -18.42
CA ILE A 128 14.42 -5.22 -17.35
C ILE A 128 14.08 -5.98 -16.07
N THR A 129 14.07 -7.30 -16.09
CA THR A 129 13.78 -8.14 -14.90
C THR A 129 15.01 -8.25 -14.01
N VAL A 130 14.86 -7.90 -12.73
CA VAL A 130 15.95 -7.97 -11.73
C VAL A 130 15.76 -9.11 -10.73
N SER A 131 14.57 -9.64 -10.58
CA SER A 131 14.30 -10.81 -9.75
C SER A 131 13.13 -11.62 -10.26
N THR A 132 13.19 -12.94 -10.06
CA THR A 132 12.07 -13.86 -10.27
C THR A 132 12.08 -14.84 -9.11
N VAL A 133 11.01 -14.85 -8.32
CA VAL A 133 10.87 -15.71 -7.12
C VAL A 133 9.47 -16.33 -7.10
N PRO A 134 9.27 -17.46 -6.41
CA PRO A 134 7.93 -17.96 -6.15
C PRO A 134 7.10 -16.89 -5.43
N ALA A 135 5.87 -16.66 -5.90
CA ALA A 135 4.97 -15.72 -5.25
C ALA A 135 4.62 -16.24 -3.85
N GLU A 136 4.82 -15.39 -2.83
CA GLU A 136 4.38 -15.75 -1.49
C GLU A 136 2.85 -15.88 -1.47
N LYS A 137 2.37 -16.99 -0.93
CA LYS A 137 0.94 -17.12 -0.62
C LYS A 137 0.67 -16.19 0.56
N THR A 138 -0.12 -15.18 0.32
CA THR A 138 -0.67 -14.34 1.39
C THR A 138 -1.67 -15.21 2.16
N GLU A 139 -1.25 -15.71 3.33
CA GLU A 139 -2.17 -16.35 4.28
C GLU A 139 -3.09 -15.31 4.92
#